data_115529c3b1cfc326622c678cd32beacf
#
_entry.id   115529c3b1cfc326622c678cd32beacf
#
_cell.length_a   1.000
_cell.length_b   1.000
_cell.length_c   1.000
_cell.angle_alpha   90.00
_cell.angle_beta   90.00
_cell.angle_gamma   90.00
#
_symmetry.space_group_name_H-M   'P 1'
#
loop_
_entity.id
_entity.type
_entity.pdbx_description
1 polymer ?
#
loop_
_entity_poly.entity_id
_entity_poly.type
_entity_poly.pdbx_seq_one_letter_code
_entity_poly.pdbx_strand_id
1 'polypeptide(L)'
;MNLEKINELTAQDMAGVNAAILEQLNSDVQLINQLGYYIVSGGGKRIRPMIAVLAARAVGYEGNAHVTIAALIEFIHTATLLHDDVVDESDMRRGKATANAAFGNAASVLVGDFIYTRAFQMMTSLGSLKVLEVMSEAVNVIAEGEVLQLMNVNDPDITEENYMRVIYSKTARLFEAAAQCSGILAGCTPEEEKGLQDYGRYLGTAFQLIDDLLDYNADGEQLGKNVGDDLNEGKPTLPLLHAMHHGTPEQAQMIRTAIEQGNGHHLLEPVLEAMNACGSLEWTRQRAEEEADKAIAALQVLPDTPWREALIGLAHIAVQRDR
;
A
#
# COMPACT_ATOMS: atom_id res chain seq x y z
N MET A 1 8.47 -9.82 17.50
CA MET A 1 7.25 -10.65 17.33
C MET A 1 7.15 -11.06 15.87
N ASN A 2 6.93 -12.34 15.59
CA ASN A 2 6.77 -12.84 14.22
C ASN A 2 5.31 -12.73 13.75
N LEU A 3 5.09 -13.00 12.46
CA LEU A 3 3.75 -12.86 11.85
C LEU A 3 2.71 -13.81 12.46
N GLU A 4 3.11 -15.03 12.81
CA GLU A 4 2.22 -16.01 13.46
C GLU A 4 1.66 -15.47 14.78
N LYS A 5 2.52 -14.95 15.64
CA LYS A 5 2.12 -14.35 16.93
C LYS A 5 1.27 -13.10 16.74
N ILE A 6 1.57 -12.28 15.74
CA ILE A 6 0.76 -11.10 15.39
C ILE A 6 -0.65 -11.56 14.97
N ASN A 7 -0.74 -12.59 14.13
CA ASN A 7 -2.02 -13.14 13.69
C ASN A 7 -2.83 -13.73 14.85
N GLU A 8 -2.19 -14.43 15.77
CA GLU A 8 -2.84 -14.93 16.99
C GLU A 8 -3.38 -13.80 17.85
N LEU A 9 -2.57 -12.75 18.06
CA LEU A 9 -2.94 -11.58 18.86
C LEU A 9 -4.14 -10.83 18.28
N THR A 10 -4.23 -10.74 16.95
CA THR A 10 -5.26 -9.98 16.24
C THR A 10 -6.42 -10.83 15.75
N ALA A 11 -6.43 -12.14 15.98
CA ALA A 11 -7.37 -13.07 15.35
C ALA A 11 -8.84 -12.69 15.56
N GLN A 12 -9.23 -12.33 16.79
CA GLN A 12 -10.60 -11.97 17.10
C GLN A 12 -11.02 -10.66 16.41
N ASP A 13 -10.19 -9.63 16.48
CA ASP A 13 -10.46 -8.34 15.83
C ASP A 13 -10.50 -8.49 14.30
N MET A 14 -9.57 -9.26 13.73
CA MET A 14 -9.52 -9.48 12.28
C MET A 14 -10.71 -10.31 11.78
N ALA A 15 -11.23 -11.25 12.57
CA ALA A 15 -12.47 -11.93 12.24
C ALA A 15 -13.64 -10.95 12.17
N GLY A 16 -13.71 -9.99 13.10
CA GLY A 16 -14.69 -8.91 13.07
C GLY A 16 -14.53 -7.99 11.84
N VAL A 17 -13.30 -7.67 11.47
CA VAL A 17 -13.00 -6.87 10.27
C VAL A 17 -13.48 -7.60 9.01
N ASN A 18 -13.19 -8.88 8.85
CA ASN A 18 -13.60 -9.66 7.69
C ASN A 18 -15.12 -9.77 7.60
N ALA A 19 -15.80 -9.96 8.73
CA ALA A 19 -17.26 -9.97 8.79
C ALA A 19 -17.86 -8.61 8.38
N ALA A 20 -17.28 -7.51 8.87
CA ALA A 20 -17.71 -6.15 8.51
C ALA A 20 -17.51 -5.85 7.01
N ILE A 21 -16.40 -6.30 6.43
CA ILE A 21 -16.14 -6.16 4.99
C ILE A 21 -17.23 -6.86 4.17
N LEU A 22 -17.55 -8.11 4.49
CA LEU A 22 -18.57 -8.87 3.78
C LEU A 22 -19.97 -8.24 3.92
N GLU A 23 -20.33 -7.81 5.12
CA GLU A 23 -21.60 -7.14 5.37
C GLU A 23 -21.73 -5.83 4.57
N GLN A 24 -20.70 -5.03 4.54
CA GLN A 24 -20.71 -3.73 3.87
C GLN A 24 -20.62 -3.83 2.35
N LEU A 25 -20.19 -4.94 1.80
CA LEU A 25 -20.21 -5.20 0.36
C LEU A 25 -21.62 -5.51 -0.17
N ASN A 26 -22.55 -5.82 0.70
CA ASN A 26 -23.89 -6.24 0.31
C ASN A 26 -24.67 -5.11 -0.39
N SER A 27 -25.30 -5.43 -1.54
CA SER A 27 -26.12 -4.52 -2.32
C SER A 27 -27.25 -5.30 -3.00
N ASP A 28 -28.35 -4.62 -3.30
CA ASP A 28 -29.42 -5.17 -4.15
C ASP A 28 -29.02 -5.31 -5.62
N VAL A 29 -27.91 -4.68 -6.01
CA VAL A 29 -27.36 -4.74 -7.37
C VAL A 29 -26.41 -5.93 -7.48
N GLN A 30 -26.82 -6.96 -8.22
CA GLN A 30 -26.13 -8.24 -8.28
C GLN A 30 -24.66 -8.13 -8.72
N LEU A 31 -24.34 -7.29 -9.70
CA LEU A 31 -22.97 -7.13 -10.19
C LEU A 31 -22.02 -6.61 -9.09
N ILE A 32 -22.52 -5.75 -8.20
CA ILE A 32 -21.76 -5.26 -7.05
C ILE A 32 -21.37 -6.42 -6.13
N ASN A 33 -22.30 -7.31 -5.82
CA ASN A 33 -22.04 -8.48 -4.99
C ASN A 33 -21.04 -9.43 -5.65
N GLN A 34 -21.19 -9.70 -6.94
CA GLN A 34 -20.33 -10.60 -7.69
C GLN A 34 -18.89 -10.07 -7.78
N LEU A 35 -18.71 -8.84 -8.23
CA LEU A 35 -17.38 -8.25 -8.40
C LEU A 35 -16.76 -7.93 -7.04
N GLY A 36 -17.53 -7.41 -6.09
CA GLY A 36 -17.08 -7.15 -4.72
C GLY A 36 -16.55 -8.42 -4.06
N TYR A 37 -17.28 -9.53 -4.14
CA TYR A 37 -16.81 -10.82 -3.64
C TYR A 37 -15.55 -11.30 -4.37
N TYR A 38 -15.51 -11.16 -5.68
CA TYR A 38 -14.35 -11.54 -6.50
C TYR A 38 -13.07 -10.86 -6.03
N ILE A 39 -13.11 -9.54 -5.85
CA ILE A 39 -11.92 -8.77 -5.46
C ILE A 39 -11.51 -9.04 -4.00
N VAL A 40 -12.46 -9.17 -3.09
CA VAL A 40 -12.20 -9.40 -1.67
C VAL A 40 -11.72 -10.83 -1.40
N SER A 41 -12.27 -11.82 -2.11
CA SER A 41 -11.85 -13.22 -1.98
C SER A 41 -10.51 -13.51 -2.67
N GLY A 42 -10.00 -12.60 -3.48
CA GLY A 42 -8.72 -12.73 -4.17
C GLY A 42 -7.50 -12.81 -3.26
N GLY A 43 -7.68 -12.74 -1.97
CA GLY A 43 -6.64 -12.78 -0.97
C GLY A 43 -5.99 -11.42 -0.76
N GLY A 44 -5.10 -11.36 0.20
CA GLY A 44 -4.35 -10.17 0.59
C GLY A 44 -3.88 -10.33 2.02
N LYS A 45 -2.75 -9.70 2.34
CA LYS A 45 -2.16 -9.82 3.69
C LYS A 45 -2.92 -9.02 4.74
N ARG A 46 -3.92 -8.22 4.33
CA ARG A 46 -4.75 -7.38 5.24
C ARG A 46 -3.90 -6.50 6.16
N ILE A 47 -2.75 -6.05 5.70
CA ILE A 47 -1.81 -5.28 6.53
C ILE A 47 -2.39 -3.95 7.00
N ARG A 48 -3.13 -3.25 6.13
CA ARG A 48 -3.71 -1.94 6.48
C ARG A 48 -4.79 -2.05 7.56
N PRO A 49 -5.76 -2.98 7.45
CA PRO A 49 -6.70 -3.24 8.55
C PRO A 49 -6.00 -3.68 9.84
N MET A 50 -4.97 -4.50 9.73
CA MET A 50 -4.19 -4.97 10.89
C MET A 50 -3.52 -3.81 11.62
N ILE A 51 -2.94 -2.85 10.90
CA ILE A 51 -2.36 -1.63 11.48
C ILE A 51 -3.43 -0.85 12.24
N ALA A 52 -4.61 -0.68 11.68
CA ALA A 52 -5.72 0.02 12.34
C ALA A 52 -6.12 -0.66 13.65
N VAL A 53 -6.27 -1.98 13.62
CA VAL A 53 -6.59 -2.77 14.81
C VAL A 53 -5.51 -2.63 15.88
N LEU A 54 -4.25 -2.85 15.51
CA LEU A 54 -3.12 -2.79 16.44
C LEU A 54 -2.93 -1.39 17.03
N ALA A 55 -3.10 -0.34 16.22
CA ALA A 55 -2.97 1.04 16.67
C ALA A 55 -3.99 1.39 17.76
N ALA A 56 -5.25 1.01 17.59
CA ALA A 56 -6.29 1.22 18.59
C ALA A 56 -5.98 0.47 19.88
N ARG A 57 -5.63 -0.81 19.78
CA ARG A 57 -5.29 -1.65 20.95
C ARG A 57 -4.04 -1.13 21.68
N ALA A 58 -3.04 -0.67 20.93
CA ALA A 58 -1.77 -0.19 21.50
C ALA A 58 -1.93 1.05 22.40
N VAL A 59 -2.97 1.84 22.21
CA VAL A 59 -3.31 3.00 23.07
C VAL A 59 -4.39 2.68 24.10
N GLY A 60 -4.69 1.39 24.30
CA GLY A 60 -5.58 0.93 25.37
C GLY A 60 -7.07 0.88 25.02
N TYR A 61 -7.44 0.96 23.76
CA TYR A 61 -8.84 0.86 23.33
C TYR A 61 -9.40 -0.54 23.57
N GLU A 62 -10.51 -0.62 24.29
CA GLU A 62 -11.18 -1.89 24.65
C GLU A 62 -12.50 -2.11 23.89
N GLY A 63 -12.98 -1.09 23.17
CA GLY A 63 -14.19 -1.17 22.36
C GLY A 63 -13.98 -1.99 21.07
N ASN A 64 -14.95 -1.90 20.16
CA ASN A 64 -14.93 -2.61 18.88
C ASN A 64 -15.20 -1.72 17.65
N ALA A 65 -15.35 -0.41 17.83
CA ALA A 65 -15.59 0.52 16.72
C ALA A 65 -14.36 0.67 15.79
N HIS A 66 -13.15 0.31 16.25
CA HIS A 66 -11.92 0.25 15.45
C HIS A 66 -12.02 -0.74 14.30
N VAL A 67 -12.88 -1.74 14.41
CA VAL A 67 -13.17 -2.71 13.35
C VAL A 67 -13.76 -2.01 12.12
N THR A 68 -14.63 -1.01 12.33
CA THR A 68 -15.18 -0.20 11.25
C THR A 68 -14.09 0.62 10.54
N ILE A 69 -13.16 1.21 11.30
CA ILE A 69 -12.00 1.90 10.69
C ILE A 69 -11.18 0.93 9.85
N ALA A 70 -10.83 -0.23 10.38
CA ALA A 70 -10.07 -1.23 9.67
C ALA A 70 -10.75 -1.66 8.37
N ALA A 71 -12.07 -1.90 8.42
CA ALA A 71 -12.85 -2.29 7.25
C ALA A 71 -12.93 -1.17 6.19
N LEU A 72 -13.17 0.09 6.59
CA LEU A 72 -13.24 1.19 5.63
C LEU A 72 -11.89 1.51 5.00
N ILE A 73 -10.80 1.35 5.70
CA ILE A 73 -9.43 1.47 5.15
C ILE A 73 -9.21 0.42 4.06
N GLU A 74 -9.62 -0.83 4.30
CA GLU A 74 -9.54 -1.88 3.29
C GLU A 74 -10.44 -1.60 2.09
N PHE A 75 -11.61 -1.00 2.31
CA PHE A 75 -12.50 -0.57 1.22
C PHE A 75 -11.86 0.49 0.35
N ILE A 76 -11.24 1.52 0.93
CA ILE A 76 -10.54 2.55 0.17
C ILE A 76 -9.40 1.93 -0.64
N HIS A 77 -8.60 1.07 -0.01
CA HIS A 77 -7.53 0.36 -0.70
C HIS A 77 -8.07 -0.48 -1.87
N THR A 78 -9.12 -1.25 -1.65
CA THR A 78 -9.75 -2.09 -2.68
C THR A 78 -10.29 -1.25 -3.84
N ALA A 79 -10.95 -0.13 -3.56
CA ALA A 79 -11.42 0.79 -4.59
C ALA A 79 -10.26 1.33 -5.44
N THR A 80 -9.14 1.70 -4.81
CA THR A 80 -7.95 2.13 -5.55
C THR A 80 -7.39 1.03 -6.45
N LEU A 81 -7.40 -0.22 -6.00
CA LEU A 81 -6.96 -1.36 -6.83
C LEU A 81 -7.85 -1.56 -8.05
N LEU A 82 -9.16 -1.46 -7.89
CA LEU A 82 -10.12 -1.60 -9.00
C LEU A 82 -9.95 -0.51 -10.06
N HIS A 83 -9.64 0.71 -9.63
CA HIS A 83 -9.39 1.82 -10.55
C HIS A 83 -8.00 1.73 -11.18
N ASP A 84 -6.97 1.44 -10.40
CA ASP A 84 -5.58 1.38 -10.87
C ASP A 84 -5.38 0.32 -11.94
N ASP A 85 -6.00 -0.85 -11.79
CA ASP A 85 -5.86 -1.92 -12.78
C ASP A 85 -6.46 -1.53 -14.14
N VAL A 86 -7.48 -0.66 -14.15
CA VAL A 86 -8.01 -0.09 -15.39
C VAL A 86 -7.03 0.95 -15.98
N VAL A 87 -6.54 1.87 -15.15
CA VAL A 87 -5.61 2.93 -15.57
C VAL A 87 -4.30 2.32 -16.09
N ASP A 88 -3.79 1.30 -15.41
CA ASP A 88 -2.54 0.62 -15.75
C ASP A 88 -2.70 -0.45 -16.84
N GLU A 89 -3.92 -0.69 -17.31
CA GLU A 89 -4.26 -1.73 -18.29
C GLU A 89 -3.75 -3.12 -17.86
N SER A 90 -3.82 -3.41 -16.55
CA SER A 90 -3.35 -4.68 -15.98
C SER A 90 -4.32 -5.83 -16.23
N ASP A 91 -3.79 -6.99 -16.61
CA ASP A 91 -4.59 -8.21 -16.83
C ASP A 91 -4.55 -9.17 -15.66
N MET A 92 -3.51 -9.10 -14.82
CA MET A 92 -3.27 -10.04 -13.72
C MET A 92 -2.98 -9.31 -12.40
N ARG A 93 -3.53 -9.88 -11.32
CA ARG A 93 -3.28 -9.46 -9.94
C ARG A 93 -3.26 -10.68 -9.03
N ARG A 94 -2.17 -10.88 -8.29
CA ARG A 94 -2.00 -12.03 -7.36
C ARG A 94 -2.30 -13.39 -7.99
N GLY A 95 -1.84 -13.59 -9.23
CA GLY A 95 -2.04 -14.84 -9.95
C GLY A 95 -3.44 -15.08 -10.50
N LYS A 96 -4.34 -14.09 -10.40
CA LYS A 96 -5.71 -14.14 -10.96
C LYS A 96 -5.91 -13.02 -11.97
N ALA A 97 -6.90 -13.18 -12.85
CA ALA A 97 -7.33 -12.09 -13.72
C ALA A 97 -7.76 -10.88 -12.88
N THR A 98 -7.42 -9.67 -13.33
CA THR A 98 -7.93 -8.45 -12.72
C THR A 98 -9.45 -8.36 -12.88
N ALA A 99 -10.12 -7.57 -12.03
CA ALA A 99 -11.55 -7.37 -12.12
C ALA A 99 -11.95 -6.79 -13.49
N ASN A 100 -11.16 -5.87 -14.05
CA ASN A 100 -11.40 -5.31 -15.38
C ASN A 100 -11.24 -6.37 -16.50
N ALA A 101 -10.29 -7.29 -16.38
CA ALA A 101 -10.13 -8.40 -17.32
C ALA A 101 -11.31 -9.38 -17.25
N ALA A 102 -11.82 -9.65 -16.05
CA ALA A 102 -12.90 -10.62 -15.82
C ALA A 102 -14.31 -10.05 -16.09
N PHE A 103 -14.56 -8.78 -15.73
CA PHE A 103 -15.88 -8.14 -15.74
C PHE A 103 -15.98 -6.94 -16.69
N GLY A 104 -14.86 -6.48 -17.25
CA GLY A 104 -14.78 -5.28 -18.08
C GLY A 104 -14.43 -4.01 -17.30
N ASN A 105 -13.87 -3.03 -18.00
CA ASN A 105 -13.40 -1.77 -17.41
C ASN A 105 -14.53 -0.99 -16.73
N ALA A 106 -15.69 -0.87 -17.38
CA ALA A 106 -16.84 -0.14 -16.84
C ALA A 106 -17.29 -0.70 -15.49
N ALA A 107 -17.40 -2.02 -15.38
CA ALA A 107 -17.79 -2.68 -14.14
C ALA A 107 -16.76 -2.43 -13.02
N SER A 108 -15.47 -2.54 -13.33
CA SER A 108 -14.38 -2.30 -12.36
C SER A 108 -14.41 -0.87 -11.84
N VAL A 109 -14.56 0.11 -12.71
CA VAL A 109 -14.65 1.54 -12.33
C VAL A 109 -15.87 1.82 -11.45
N LEU A 110 -17.05 1.38 -11.89
CA LEU A 110 -18.30 1.68 -11.18
C LEU A 110 -18.42 0.94 -9.84
N VAL A 111 -17.97 -0.31 -9.76
CA VAL A 111 -17.95 -1.03 -8.48
C VAL A 111 -16.89 -0.46 -7.56
N GLY A 112 -15.75 0.00 -8.08
CA GLY A 112 -14.77 0.77 -7.32
C GLY A 112 -15.39 2.03 -6.71
N ASP A 113 -16.18 2.78 -7.47
CA ASP A 113 -16.92 3.95 -6.98
C ASP A 113 -17.89 3.57 -5.86
N PHE A 114 -18.63 2.47 -6.02
CA PHE A 114 -19.53 1.97 -4.97
C PHE A 114 -18.79 1.66 -3.68
N ILE A 115 -17.70 0.91 -3.75
CA ILE A 115 -16.89 0.53 -2.58
C ILE A 115 -16.34 1.79 -1.89
N TYR A 116 -15.89 2.75 -2.67
CA TYR A 116 -15.39 4.04 -2.20
C TYR A 116 -16.48 4.83 -1.45
N THR A 117 -17.66 4.98 -2.05
CA THR A 117 -18.78 5.69 -1.42
C THR A 117 -19.28 4.98 -0.18
N ARG A 118 -19.28 3.64 -0.16
CA ARG A 118 -19.64 2.85 1.02
C ARG A 118 -18.64 3.11 2.18
N ALA A 119 -17.35 3.27 1.89
CA ALA A 119 -16.35 3.64 2.89
C ALA A 119 -16.69 4.98 3.54
N PHE A 120 -17.16 5.98 2.80
CA PHE A 120 -17.60 7.25 3.36
C PHE A 120 -18.84 7.11 4.26
N GLN A 121 -19.80 6.25 3.90
CA GLN A 121 -20.92 5.94 4.78
C GLN A 121 -20.45 5.30 6.10
N MET A 122 -19.48 4.42 6.04
CA MET A 122 -18.87 3.80 7.22
C MET A 122 -18.15 4.83 8.10
N MET A 123 -17.43 5.77 7.51
CA MET A 123 -16.80 6.89 8.25
C MET A 123 -17.84 7.74 8.98
N THR A 124 -18.91 8.07 8.29
CA THR A 124 -20.00 8.87 8.86
C THR A 124 -20.66 8.16 10.06
N SER A 125 -20.80 6.83 9.98
CA SER A 125 -21.39 6.03 11.07
C SER A 125 -20.60 6.08 12.38
N LEU A 126 -19.30 6.42 12.32
CA LEU A 126 -18.46 6.56 13.52
C LEU A 126 -18.79 7.82 14.35
N GLY A 127 -19.45 8.80 13.78
CA GLY A 127 -19.81 10.04 14.47
C GLY A 127 -18.64 10.91 14.90
N SER A 128 -17.44 10.70 14.31
CA SER A 128 -16.23 11.47 14.61
C SER A 128 -15.89 12.42 13.47
N LEU A 129 -16.10 13.70 13.68
CA LEU A 129 -15.73 14.71 12.68
C LEU A 129 -14.22 14.72 12.43
N LYS A 130 -13.40 14.52 13.44
CA LYS A 130 -11.95 14.49 13.32
C LYS A 130 -11.47 13.32 12.45
N VAL A 131 -12.04 12.13 12.62
CA VAL A 131 -11.76 10.97 11.75
C VAL A 131 -12.16 11.29 10.30
N LEU A 132 -13.33 11.89 10.12
CA LEU A 132 -13.81 12.27 8.79
C LEU A 132 -12.88 13.29 8.11
N GLU A 133 -12.41 14.28 8.84
CA GLU A 133 -11.45 15.28 8.35
C GLU A 133 -10.12 14.63 7.90
N VAL A 134 -9.54 13.76 8.74
CA VAL A 134 -8.30 13.06 8.42
C VAL A 134 -8.48 12.17 7.19
N MET A 135 -9.58 11.42 7.14
CA MET A 135 -9.85 10.51 6.02
C MET A 135 -10.14 11.26 4.72
N SER A 136 -10.91 12.34 4.76
CA SER A 136 -11.21 13.12 3.56
C SER A 136 -9.95 13.77 2.99
N GLU A 137 -9.06 14.27 3.84
CA GLU A 137 -7.75 14.78 3.41
C GLU A 137 -6.87 13.66 2.84
N ALA A 138 -6.81 12.51 3.51
CA ALA A 138 -6.05 11.35 3.03
C ALA A 138 -6.48 10.92 1.64
N VAL A 139 -7.77 10.81 1.42
CA VAL A 139 -8.35 10.40 0.14
C VAL A 139 -8.04 11.42 -0.96
N ASN A 140 -8.09 12.71 -0.65
CA ASN A 140 -7.70 13.76 -1.60
C ASN A 140 -6.21 13.65 -1.96
N VAL A 141 -5.34 13.45 -0.98
CA VAL A 141 -3.88 13.26 -1.21
C VAL A 141 -3.63 12.02 -2.07
N ILE A 142 -4.35 10.92 -1.83
CA ILE A 142 -4.25 9.71 -2.65
C ILE A 142 -4.64 9.98 -4.10
N ALA A 143 -5.74 10.70 -4.32
CA ALA A 143 -6.19 11.07 -5.66
C ALA A 143 -5.16 11.94 -6.39
N GLU A 144 -4.59 12.94 -5.72
CA GLU A 144 -3.51 13.75 -6.26
C GLU A 144 -2.27 12.90 -6.60
N GLY A 145 -1.94 11.92 -5.75
CA GLY A 145 -0.83 11.00 -5.98
C GLY A 145 -1.03 10.12 -7.21
N GLU A 146 -2.25 9.67 -7.47
CA GLU A 146 -2.60 8.92 -8.67
C GLU A 146 -2.38 9.76 -9.95
N VAL A 147 -2.83 11.00 -9.95
CA VAL A 147 -2.63 11.91 -11.07
C VAL A 147 -1.14 12.23 -11.25
N LEU A 148 -0.42 12.47 -10.16
CA LEU A 148 1.02 12.71 -10.19
C LEU A 148 1.78 11.52 -10.78
N GLN A 149 1.43 10.30 -10.40
CA GLN A 149 2.03 9.09 -10.97
C GLN A 149 1.77 8.98 -12.47
N LEU A 150 0.54 9.27 -12.91
CA LEU A 150 0.19 9.28 -14.31
C LEU A 150 1.05 10.28 -15.11
N MET A 151 1.29 11.46 -14.55
CA MET A 151 2.16 12.47 -15.18
C MET A 151 3.62 12.03 -15.25
N ASN A 152 4.07 11.22 -14.31
CA ASN A 152 5.45 10.77 -14.20
C ASN A 152 5.77 9.53 -15.05
N VAL A 153 4.76 8.84 -15.55
CA VAL A 153 4.96 7.69 -16.45
C VAL A 153 5.71 8.18 -17.71
N ASN A 154 6.72 7.42 -18.09
CA ASN A 154 7.62 7.70 -19.22
C ASN A 154 8.50 8.95 -19.05
N ASP A 155 8.63 9.49 -17.83
CA ASP A 155 9.54 10.60 -17.52
C ASP A 155 10.84 10.08 -16.88
N PRO A 156 11.97 10.07 -17.62
CA PRO A 156 13.24 9.61 -17.08
C PRO A 156 13.95 10.65 -16.21
N ASP A 157 13.47 11.90 -16.20
CA ASP A 157 14.07 13.03 -15.48
C ASP A 157 13.47 13.24 -14.09
N ILE A 158 12.65 12.30 -13.63
CA ILE A 158 12.06 12.34 -12.31
C ILE A 158 13.15 12.36 -11.22
N THR A 159 12.99 13.27 -10.26
CA THR A 159 13.87 13.32 -9.09
C THR A 159 13.47 12.30 -8.04
N GLU A 160 14.41 11.93 -7.17
CA GLU A 160 14.11 11.09 -6.00
C GLU A 160 13.02 11.74 -5.13
N GLU A 161 13.06 13.06 -4.95
CA GLU A 161 12.06 13.81 -4.19
C GLU A 161 10.64 13.63 -4.77
N ASN A 162 10.48 13.76 -6.09
CA ASN A 162 9.20 13.56 -6.76
C ASN A 162 8.73 12.09 -6.67
N TYR A 163 9.65 11.15 -6.80
CA TYR A 163 9.36 9.74 -6.58
C TYR A 163 8.84 9.48 -5.16
N MET A 164 9.53 10.00 -4.15
CA MET A 164 9.11 9.85 -2.75
C MET A 164 7.76 10.51 -2.48
N ARG A 165 7.46 11.62 -3.13
CA ARG A 165 6.16 12.28 -3.05
C ARG A 165 5.04 11.37 -3.59
N VAL A 166 5.26 10.68 -4.70
CA VAL A 166 4.30 9.71 -5.26
C VAL A 166 4.08 8.56 -4.27
N ILE A 167 5.15 7.99 -3.72
CA ILE A 167 5.05 6.91 -2.72
C ILE A 167 4.23 7.36 -1.51
N TYR A 168 4.54 8.52 -0.97
CA TYR A 168 3.81 9.06 0.18
C TYR A 168 2.32 9.22 -0.14
N SER A 169 2.01 9.91 -1.23
CA SER A 169 0.64 10.23 -1.58
C SER A 169 -0.18 8.99 -1.93
N LYS A 170 0.39 8.08 -2.70
CA LYS A 170 -0.33 6.91 -3.21
C LYS A 170 -0.44 5.78 -2.18
N THR A 171 0.58 5.56 -1.37
CA THR A 171 0.66 4.39 -0.48
C THR A 171 0.76 4.77 0.99
N ALA A 172 1.76 5.55 1.38
CA ALA A 172 2.03 5.84 2.79
C ALA A 172 0.90 6.63 3.46
N ARG A 173 0.21 7.49 2.73
CA ARG A 173 -0.87 8.31 3.29
C ARG A 173 -2.03 7.49 3.86
N LEU A 174 -2.38 6.36 3.22
CA LEU A 174 -3.42 5.49 3.73
C LEU A 174 -2.97 4.72 4.98
N PHE A 175 -1.73 4.27 5.03
CA PHE A 175 -1.12 3.69 6.25
C PHE A 175 -1.14 4.70 7.40
N GLU A 176 -0.74 5.93 7.13
CA GLU A 176 -0.76 7.04 8.08
C GLU A 176 -2.16 7.28 8.64
N ALA A 177 -3.17 7.38 7.77
CA ALA A 177 -4.55 7.58 8.16
C ALA A 177 -5.12 6.39 8.96
N ALA A 178 -4.76 5.16 8.60
CA ALA A 178 -5.21 3.97 9.33
C ALA A 178 -4.77 3.99 10.80
N ALA A 179 -3.50 4.27 11.04
CA ALA A 179 -2.96 4.34 12.40
C ALA A 179 -3.49 5.57 13.16
N GLN A 180 -3.49 6.74 12.54
CA GLN A 180 -3.92 7.99 13.15
C GLN A 180 -5.41 7.95 13.53
N CYS A 181 -6.29 7.55 12.62
CA CYS A 181 -7.73 7.50 12.88
C CYS A 181 -8.09 6.51 13.98
N SER A 182 -7.41 5.38 14.05
CA SER A 182 -7.60 4.40 15.11
C SER A 182 -7.21 4.97 16.48
N GLY A 183 -6.11 5.72 16.56
CA GLY A 183 -5.72 6.45 17.76
C GLY A 183 -6.73 7.49 18.17
N ILE A 184 -7.23 8.29 17.23
CA ILE A 184 -8.26 9.31 17.47
C ILE A 184 -9.52 8.67 18.04
N LEU A 185 -10.01 7.61 17.41
CA LEU A 185 -11.19 6.87 17.86
C LEU A 185 -11.01 6.32 19.28
N ALA A 186 -9.82 5.85 19.61
CA ALA A 186 -9.47 5.32 20.92
C ALA A 186 -9.33 6.40 22.01
N GLY A 187 -9.36 7.69 21.65
CA GLY A 187 -9.18 8.78 22.59
C GLY A 187 -7.73 8.94 23.07
N CYS A 188 -6.76 8.63 22.23
CA CYS A 188 -5.34 8.74 22.55
C CYS A 188 -4.89 10.18 22.85
N THR A 189 -3.72 10.33 23.48
CA THR A 189 -3.10 11.63 23.68
C THR A 189 -2.60 12.22 22.36
N PRO A 190 -2.38 13.56 22.27
CA PRO A 190 -1.80 14.17 21.08
C PRO A 190 -0.42 13.59 20.71
N GLU A 191 0.40 13.24 21.69
CA GLU A 191 1.71 12.62 21.49
C GLU A 191 1.58 11.20 20.91
N GLU A 192 0.64 10.42 21.40
CA GLU A 192 0.32 9.09 20.88
C GLU A 192 -0.22 9.17 19.45
N GLU A 193 -1.12 10.12 19.18
CA GLU A 193 -1.64 10.36 17.83
C GLU A 193 -0.51 10.67 16.85
N LYS A 194 0.41 11.56 17.23
CA LYS A 194 1.57 11.91 16.39
C LYS A 194 2.49 10.70 16.16
N GLY A 195 2.75 9.92 17.20
CA GLY A 195 3.55 8.70 17.09
C GLY A 195 2.92 7.68 16.14
N LEU A 196 1.62 7.46 16.23
CA LEU A 196 0.89 6.57 15.32
C LEU A 196 0.88 7.10 13.87
N GLN A 197 0.67 8.39 13.71
CA GLN A 197 0.72 9.05 12.41
C GLN A 197 2.09 8.84 11.74
N ASP A 198 3.17 9.13 12.45
CA ASP A 198 4.53 8.98 11.94
C ASP A 198 4.85 7.51 11.66
N TYR A 199 4.44 6.60 12.53
CA TYR A 199 4.58 5.16 12.32
C TYR A 199 3.94 4.73 10.99
N GLY A 200 2.70 5.11 10.76
CA GLY A 200 1.99 4.75 9.52
C GLY A 200 2.67 5.32 8.28
N ARG A 201 3.09 6.56 8.33
CA ARG A 201 3.81 7.23 7.25
C ARG A 201 5.10 6.51 6.88
N TYR A 202 5.96 6.25 7.86
CA TYR A 202 7.24 5.60 7.62
C TYR A 202 7.12 4.14 7.24
N LEU A 203 6.18 3.41 7.87
CA LEU A 203 5.91 2.02 7.51
C LEU A 203 5.39 1.90 6.07
N GLY A 204 4.44 2.75 5.68
CA GLY A 204 3.91 2.76 4.32
C GLY A 204 4.96 3.08 3.28
N THR A 205 5.88 3.99 3.57
CA THR A 205 7.02 4.31 2.72
C THR A 205 7.95 3.11 2.57
N ALA A 206 8.34 2.48 3.68
CA ALA A 206 9.17 1.27 3.66
C ALA A 206 8.51 0.14 2.88
N PHE A 207 7.22 -0.06 3.08
CA PHE A 207 6.43 -1.08 2.40
C PHE A 207 6.47 -0.91 0.88
N GLN A 208 6.27 0.31 0.38
CA GLN A 208 6.29 0.59 -1.06
C GLN A 208 7.69 0.48 -1.66
N LEU A 209 8.72 0.92 -0.96
CA LEU A 209 10.10 0.75 -1.41
C LEU A 209 10.44 -0.72 -1.63
N ILE A 210 9.99 -1.59 -0.74
CA ILE A 210 10.17 -3.04 -0.88
C ILE A 210 9.34 -3.58 -2.06
N ASP A 211 8.11 -3.13 -2.26
CA ASP A 211 7.31 -3.53 -3.41
C ASP A 211 8.00 -3.18 -4.73
N ASP A 212 8.56 -1.99 -4.83
CA ASP A 212 9.29 -1.53 -6.02
C ASP A 212 10.58 -2.34 -6.25
N LEU A 213 11.26 -2.73 -5.18
CA LEU A 213 12.41 -3.63 -5.23
C LEU A 213 12.00 -5.03 -5.71
N LEU A 214 10.92 -5.58 -5.15
CA LEU A 214 10.47 -6.94 -5.47
C LEU A 214 9.98 -7.09 -6.91
N ASP A 215 9.56 -6.01 -7.54
CA ASP A 215 9.22 -6.01 -8.97
C ASP A 215 10.39 -6.43 -9.85
N TYR A 216 11.64 -6.22 -9.42
CA TYR A 216 12.85 -6.59 -10.11
C TYR A 216 13.55 -7.83 -9.53
N ASN A 217 12.97 -8.49 -8.54
CA ASN A 217 13.53 -9.70 -7.96
C ASN A 217 13.22 -10.91 -8.86
N ALA A 218 14.26 -11.69 -9.20
CA ALA A 218 14.13 -12.87 -10.06
C ALA A 218 13.17 -13.96 -9.52
N ASP A 219 12.92 -13.96 -8.19
CA ASP A 219 11.99 -14.88 -7.56
C ASP A 219 10.52 -14.38 -7.61
N GLY A 220 10.28 -13.26 -8.28
CA GLY A 220 8.98 -12.59 -8.38
C GLY A 220 7.89 -13.39 -9.11
N GLU A 221 8.25 -14.41 -9.89
CA GLU A 221 7.27 -15.33 -10.50
C GLU A 221 6.38 -16.01 -9.45
N GLN A 222 6.86 -16.12 -8.22
CA GLN A 222 6.09 -16.66 -7.09
C GLN A 222 5.04 -15.67 -6.55
N LEU A 223 5.11 -14.40 -6.93
CA LEU A 223 4.21 -13.33 -6.46
C LEU A 223 2.95 -13.16 -7.32
N GLY A 224 2.84 -13.87 -8.44
CA GLY A 224 1.72 -13.71 -9.37
C GLY A 224 1.76 -12.39 -10.16
N LYS A 225 2.92 -11.72 -10.19
CA LYS A 225 3.27 -10.63 -11.10
C LYS A 225 4.43 -11.08 -11.97
N ASN A 226 4.51 -10.57 -13.18
CA ASN A 226 5.69 -10.74 -14.00
C ASN A 226 6.83 -9.86 -13.50
N VAL A 227 8.06 -10.38 -13.47
CA VAL A 227 9.23 -9.58 -13.13
C VAL A 227 9.37 -8.42 -14.13
N GLY A 228 9.54 -7.20 -13.65
CA GLY A 228 9.76 -6.03 -14.49
C GLY A 228 8.48 -5.39 -15.03
N ASP A 229 7.33 -5.62 -14.43
CA ASP A 229 6.08 -4.95 -14.83
C ASP A 229 6.22 -3.42 -14.77
N ASP A 230 6.89 -2.86 -13.75
CA ASP A 230 7.15 -1.42 -13.66
C ASP A 230 7.97 -0.89 -14.83
N LEU A 231 8.98 -1.63 -15.26
CA LEU A 231 9.77 -1.31 -16.46
C LEU A 231 8.90 -1.31 -17.71
N ASN A 232 8.06 -2.33 -17.85
CA ASN A 232 7.17 -2.46 -19.01
C ASN A 232 6.13 -1.35 -19.08
N GLU A 233 5.68 -0.87 -17.92
CA GLU A 233 4.73 0.24 -17.81
C GLU A 233 5.39 1.63 -17.92
N GLY A 234 6.72 1.69 -17.97
CA GLY A 234 7.47 2.94 -18.02
C GLY A 234 7.44 3.72 -16.70
N LYS A 235 7.30 3.01 -15.57
CA LYS A 235 7.29 3.62 -14.23
C LYS A 235 8.71 3.80 -13.71
N PRO A 236 9.17 5.04 -13.48
CA PRO A 236 10.51 5.32 -12.99
C PRO A 236 10.58 5.14 -11.46
N THR A 237 10.77 3.91 -11.01
CA THR A 237 10.88 3.58 -9.58
C THR A 237 12.33 3.66 -9.09
N LEU A 238 12.54 3.64 -7.78
CA LEU A 238 13.83 3.94 -7.18
C LEU A 238 14.97 3.03 -7.61
N PRO A 239 14.80 1.68 -7.70
CA PRO A 239 15.87 0.81 -8.20
C PRO A 239 16.32 1.16 -9.60
N LEU A 240 15.36 1.50 -10.47
CA LEU A 240 15.62 1.86 -11.86
C LEU A 240 16.34 3.21 -11.95
N LEU A 241 15.90 4.21 -11.20
CA LEU A 241 16.52 5.53 -11.13
C LEU A 241 17.96 5.44 -10.59
N HIS A 242 18.19 4.62 -9.56
CA HIS A 242 19.52 4.42 -9.01
C HIS A 242 20.48 3.82 -10.04
N ALA A 243 20.06 2.78 -10.76
CA ALA A 243 20.87 2.16 -11.81
C ALA A 243 21.15 3.14 -12.96
N MET A 244 20.19 3.97 -13.35
CA MET A 244 20.36 5.00 -14.37
C MET A 244 21.40 6.04 -13.97
N HIS A 245 21.39 6.48 -12.70
CA HIS A 245 22.30 7.52 -12.21
C HIS A 245 23.71 7.00 -11.89
N HIS A 246 23.90 5.71 -11.61
CA HIS A 246 25.15 5.12 -11.16
C HIS A 246 25.76 4.14 -12.16
N GLY A 247 25.05 3.79 -13.23
CA GLY A 247 25.52 2.89 -14.28
C GLY A 247 26.47 3.59 -15.25
N THR A 248 26.97 2.80 -16.20
CA THR A 248 27.75 3.34 -17.32
C THR A 248 26.88 4.26 -18.19
N PRO A 249 27.49 5.15 -19.02
CA PRO A 249 26.72 5.97 -19.96
C PRO A 249 25.80 5.16 -20.88
N GLU A 250 26.22 3.99 -21.30
CA GLU A 250 25.43 3.08 -22.15
C GLU A 250 24.25 2.50 -21.37
N GLN A 251 24.47 2.07 -20.12
CA GLN A 251 23.41 1.58 -19.22
C GLN A 251 22.40 2.69 -18.90
N ALA A 252 22.88 3.89 -18.58
CA ALA A 252 22.03 5.05 -18.31
C ALA A 252 21.14 5.39 -19.51
N GLN A 253 21.70 5.36 -20.72
CA GLN A 253 20.95 5.65 -21.94
C GLN A 253 19.91 4.56 -22.25
N MET A 254 20.26 3.30 -22.04
CA MET A 254 19.35 2.16 -22.20
C MET A 254 18.14 2.27 -21.26
N ILE A 255 18.38 2.57 -19.99
CA ILE A 255 17.32 2.72 -18.98
C ILE A 255 16.46 3.93 -19.31
N ARG A 256 17.08 5.04 -19.68
CA ARG A 256 16.37 6.26 -20.10
C ARG A 256 15.42 5.96 -21.25
N THR A 257 15.90 5.29 -22.28
CA THR A 257 15.09 4.92 -23.44
C THR A 257 13.94 3.97 -23.04
N ALA A 258 14.20 3.01 -22.16
CA ALA A 258 13.18 2.09 -21.67
C ALA A 258 12.05 2.82 -20.92
N ILE A 259 12.38 3.81 -20.10
CA ILE A 259 11.39 4.64 -19.41
C ILE A 259 10.59 5.49 -20.40
N GLU A 260 11.27 6.18 -21.32
CA GLU A 260 10.63 7.08 -22.29
C GLU A 260 9.65 6.35 -23.22
N GLN A 261 10.01 5.18 -23.69
CA GLN A 261 9.22 4.43 -24.67
C GLN A 261 8.13 3.54 -24.04
N GLY A 262 8.32 3.11 -22.79
CA GLY A 262 7.52 2.03 -22.23
C GLY A 262 7.73 0.71 -22.97
N ASN A 263 6.95 -0.32 -22.63
CA ASN A 263 7.06 -1.67 -23.22
C ASN A 263 8.50 -2.22 -23.19
N GLY A 264 9.25 -1.91 -22.13
CA GLY A 264 10.67 -2.22 -21.98
C GLY A 264 10.98 -3.63 -21.53
N HIS A 265 10.01 -4.55 -21.55
CA HIS A 265 10.20 -5.92 -21.06
C HIS A 265 11.34 -6.65 -21.78
N HIS A 266 11.54 -6.39 -23.06
CA HIS A 266 12.67 -6.92 -23.85
C HIS A 266 14.05 -6.45 -23.38
N LEU A 267 14.10 -5.37 -22.57
CA LEU A 267 15.32 -4.83 -21.96
C LEU A 267 15.53 -5.28 -20.51
N LEU A 268 14.67 -6.16 -20.01
CA LEU A 268 14.67 -6.55 -18.58
C LEU A 268 16.03 -7.15 -18.16
N GLU A 269 16.58 -8.10 -18.92
CA GLU A 269 17.87 -8.71 -18.58
C GLU A 269 19.01 -7.69 -18.48
N PRO A 270 19.27 -6.84 -19.51
CA PRO A 270 20.33 -5.85 -19.38
C PRO A 270 20.05 -4.79 -18.30
N VAL A 271 18.79 -4.49 -18.02
CA VAL A 271 18.44 -3.61 -16.89
C VAL A 271 18.77 -4.27 -15.55
N LEU A 272 18.44 -5.54 -15.36
CA LEU A 272 18.82 -6.31 -14.16
C LEU A 272 20.33 -6.40 -13.98
N GLU A 273 21.09 -6.60 -15.05
CA GLU A 273 22.55 -6.57 -15.02
C GLU A 273 23.08 -5.22 -14.54
N ALA A 274 22.52 -4.12 -15.03
CA ALA A 274 22.88 -2.77 -14.59
C ALA A 274 22.55 -2.55 -13.12
N MET A 275 21.38 -2.98 -12.65
CA MET A 275 20.99 -2.92 -11.24
C MET A 275 21.94 -3.73 -10.35
N ASN A 276 22.31 -4.93 -10.76
CA ASN A 276 23.26 -5.77 -10.03
C ASN A 276 24.65 -5.14 -9.96
N ALA A 277 25.12 -4.61 -11.06
CA ALA A 277 26.43 -3.93 -11.11
C ALA A 277 26.50 -2.69 -10.20
N CYS A 278 25.39 -1.97 -10.05
CA CYS A 278 25.30 -0.77 -9.21
C CYS A 278 24.87 -1.07 -7.77
N GLY A 279 24.47 -2.29 -7.45
CA GLY A 279 23.89 -2.63 -6.15
C GLY A 279 22.56 -1.94 -5.86
N SER A 280 21.74 -1.69 -6.89
CA SER A 280 20.53 -0.87 -6.81
C SER A 280 19.44 -1.49 -5.95
N LEU A 281 19.28 -2.81 -5.96
CA LEU A 281 18.28 -3.50 -5.15
C LEU A 281 18.66 -3.46 -3.66
N GLU A 282 19.91 -3.71 -3.33
CA GLU A 282 20.40 -3.63 -1.96
C GLU A 282 20.33 -2.20 -1.42
N TRP A 283 20.70 -1.22 -2.23
CA TRP A 283 20.57 0.19 -1.86
C TRP A 283 19.12 0.59 -1.58
N THR A 284 18.18 0.13 -2.40
CA THR A 284 16.75 0.35 -2.18
C THR A 284 16.26 -0.30 -0.88
N ARG A 285 16.74 -1.52 -0.58
CA ARG A 285 16.42 -2.21 0.67
C ARG A 285 16.91 -1.44 1.89
N GLN A 286 18.12 -0.92 1.84
CA GLN A 286 18.67 -0.09 2.93
C GLN A 286 17.84 1.18 3.16
N ARG A 287 17.37 1.82 2.11
CA ARG A 287 16.45 2.96 2.21
C ARG A 287 15.13 2.56 2.88
N ALA A 288 14.59 1.39 2.55
CA ALA A 288 13.40 0.87 3.21
C ALA A 288 13.63 0.56 4.69
N GLU A 289 14.78 0.00 5.04
CA GLU A 289 15.17 -0.30 6.42
C GLU A 289 15.29 0.99 7.25
N GLU A 290 15.86 2.06 6.70
CA GLU A 290 15.93 3.37 7.36
C GLU A 290 14.53 3.90 7.68
N GLU A 291 13.59 3.78 6.76
CA GLU A 291 12.19 4.18 6.98
C GLU A 291 11.51 3.31 8.05
N ALA A 292 11.76 2.00 8.05
CA ALA A 292 11.26 1.10 9.10
C ALA A 292 11.81 1.46 10.49
N ASP A 293 13.07 1.84 10.58
CA ASP A 293 13.70 2.28 11.85
C ASP A 293 13.03 3.56 12.37
N LYS A 294 12.71 4.50 11.48
CA LYS A 294 11.94 5.70 11.85
C LYS A 294 10.54 5.36 12.35
N ALA A 295 9.87 4.39 11.72
CA ALA A 295 8.57 3.91 12.16
C ALA A 295 8.64 3.33 13.56
N ILE A 296 9.62 2.49 13.84
CA ILE A 296 9.84 1.88 15.16
C ILE A 296 10.13 2.96 16.21
N ALA A 297 10.97 3.93 15.89
CA ALA A 297 11.29 5.04 16.80
C ALA A 297 10.03 5.85 17.17
N ALA A 298 9.12 6.04 16.25
CA ALA A 298 7.86 6.76 16.49
C ALA A 298 6.96 6.09 17.52
N LEU A 299 7.08 4.78 17.71
CA LEU A 299 6.28 4.00 18.67
C LEU A 299 6.72 4.13 20.12
N GLN A 300 7.83 4.79 20.40
CA GLN A 300 8.36 4.92 21.77
C GLN A 300 7.41 5.67 22.71
N VAL A 301 6.55 6.53 22.17
CA VAL A 301 5.55 7.27 22.93
C VAL A 301 4.35 6.42 23.39
N LEU A 302 4.21 5.21 22.84
CA LEU A 302 3.12 4.30 23.20
C LEU A 302 3.45 3.48 24.43
N PRO A 303 2.43 3.03 25.18
CA PRO A 303 2.63 2.09 26.29
C PRO A 303 3.35 0.81 25.84
N ASP A 304 4.16 0.24 26.71
CA ASP A 304 4.85 -1.03 26.48
C ASP A 304 3.86 -2.19 26.63
N THR A 305 3.34 -2.65 25.51
CA THR A 305 2.30 -3.69 25.42
C THR A 305 2.61 -4.67 24.28
N PRO A 306 2.01 -5.87 24.28
CA PRO A 306 2.13 -6.77 23.14
C PRO A 306 1.66 -6.17 21.82
N TRP A 307 0.70 -5.25 21.85
CA TRP A 307 0.19 -4.54 20.67
C TRP A 307 1.25 -3.63 20.04
N ARG A 308 2.00 -2.90 20.88
CA ARG A 308 3.16 -2.13 20.43
C ARG A 308 4.25 -3.03 19.85
N GLU A 309 4.56 -4.14 20.49
CA GLU A 309 5.51 -5.13 19.96
C GLU A 309 5.08 -5.68 18.60
N ALA A 310 3.77 -5.89 18.40
CA ALA A 310 3.23 -6.32 17.13
C ALA A 310 3.44 -5.27 16.04
N LEU A 311 3.23 -3.99 16.35
CA LEU A 311 3.52 -2.89 15.41
C LEU A 311 5.00 -2.83 15.04
N ILE A 312 5.91 -3.01 16.00
CA ILE A 312 7.35 -3.12 15.75
C ILE A 312 7.64 -4.33 14.84
N GLY A 313 7.02 -5.46 15.13
CA GLY A 313 7.17 -6.68 14.34
C GLY A 313 6.74 -6.50 12.89
N LEU A 314 5.64 -5.79 12.64
CA LEU A 314 5.18 -5.48 11.27
C LEU A 314 6.20 -4.66 10.51
N ALA A 315 6.88 -3.71 11.15
CA ALA A 315 7.91 -2.89 10.51
C ALA A 315 9.11 -3.75 10.08
N HIS A 316 9.54 -4.68 10.91
CA HIS A 316 10.60 -5.63 10.55
C HIS A 316 10.17 -6.57 9.42
N ILE A 317 8.97 -7.10 9.49
CA ILE A 317 8.41 -8.00 8.46
C ILE A 317 8.31 -7.28 7.12
N ALA A 318 7.89 -6.02 7.11
CA ALA A 318 7.72 -5.25 5.88
C ALA A 318 9.00 -5.15 5.05
N VAL A 319 10.17 -4.98 5.70
CA VAL A 319 11.46 -4.82 5.01
C VAL A 319 12.20 -6.14 4.78
N GLN A 320 11.79 -7.20 5.47
CA GLN A 320 12.39 -8.54 5.33
C GLN A 320 11.66 -9.41 4.29
N ARG A 321 10.60 -8.89 3.68
CA ARG A 321 9.86 -9.61 2.65
C ARG A 321 10.78 -9.91 1.46
N ASP A 322 10.77 -11.16 1.03
CA ASP A 322 11.39 -11.62 -0.21
C ASP A 322 10.32 -11.91 -1.28
N ARG A 323 9.06 -11.69 -0.93
CA ARG A 323 7.85 -11.92 -1.74
C ARG A 323 6.65 -11.14 -1.19
#